data_c4580fcb206413ea88c0ca504b48377c
#
_entry.id   c4580fcb206413ea88c0ca504b48377c
#
_cell.length_a   1.000
_cell.length_b   1.000
_cell.length_c   1.000
_cell.angle_alpha   90.00
_cell.angle_beta   90.00
_cell.angle_gamma   90.00
#
_symmetry.space_group_name_H-M   'P 1'
#
loop_
_entity.id
_entity.type
_entity.pdbx_description
1 polymer ?
#
loop_
_entity_poly.entity_id
_entity_poly.type
_entity_poly.pdbx_seq_one_letter_code
_entity_poly.pdbx_strand_id
1 'polypeptide(L)'
;MSQQAHPLPEAAEPETPNLDFAGTTPYEDYVRADVLTHLQHTLSDDPGEMVFLVTTQVMELWFTVIVHEWETAARALRSDDVPTAIAALKRSVRELEALNASWKPLGQLTPAQFNSYRSALGEGSGFQSAMYRRLEFLLGEKSASMLVPHRGAPRVHAELEKALHEPSLYDEVVRLLARRGHAVPASVLHRDVTRRYEPSEAVEAAWTAVYAGDEGDELARLGEALTDVAELVWRWRNDHLVATRRAMGAKAGTGGSAGVAWLEKRARKNVFPELWTARSHV
;
A
#
# COMPACT_ATOMS: atom_id res chain seq x y z
N MET A 1 23.62 -26.14 54.79
CA MET A 1 23.90 -26.14 53.32
C MET A 1 23.82 -24.72 52.84
N SER A 2 24.99 -24.05 52.71
CA SER A 2 25.05 -22.64 52.29
C SER A 2 24.93 -22.57 50.76
N GLN A 3 23.92 -21.86 50.27
CA GLN A 3 23.81 -21.50 48.85
C GLN A 3 24.88 -20.46 48.55
N GLN A 4 25.84 -20.83 47.72
CA GLN A 4 26.78 -19.88 47.12
C GLN A 4 26.01 -19.02 46.08
N ALA A 5 25.89 -17.71 46.35
CA ALA A 5 25.41 -16.75 45.37
C ALA A 5 26.39 -16.69 44.21
N HIS A 6 25.91 -16.98 42.99
CA HIS A 6 26.68 -16.69 41.76
C HIS A 6 26.86 -15.17 41.64
N PRO A 7 28.08 -14.65 41.41
CA PRO A 7 28.25 -13.25 41.12
C PRO A 7 27.54 -12.93 39.82
N LEU A 8 26.83 -11.79 39.82
CA LEU A 8 26.27 -11.18 38.60
C LEU A 8 27.40 -10.88 37.62
N PRO A 9 27.21 -11.09 36.31
CA PRO A 9 28.23 -10.72 35.34
C PRO A 9 28.52 -9.22 35.48
N GLU A 10 29.80 -8.89 35.53
CA GLU A 10 30.32 -7.53 35.57
C GLU A 10 29.76 -6.78 34.35
N ALA A 11 29.13 -5.61 34.58
CA ALA A 11 28.60 -4.80 33.49
C ALA A 11 29.78 -4.43 32.55
N ALA A 12 29.69 -4.85 31.31
CA ALA A 12 30.64 -4.45 30.28
C ALA A 12 30.76 -2.90 30.27
N GLU A 13 31.96 -2.38 30.25
CA GLU A 13 32.15 -0.94 30.09
C GLU A 13 31.38 -0.49 28.83
N PRO A 14 30.72 0.70 28.87
CA PRO A 14 30.00 1.19 27.72
C PRO A 14 30.97 1.31 26.53
N GLU A 15 30.74 0.50 25.48
CA GLU A 15 31.47 0.60 24.24
C GLU A 15 31.37 2.01 23.69
N THR A 16 32.46 2.70 23.58
CA THR A 16 32.52 4.03 22.97
C THR A 16 32.22 3.88 21.48
N PRO A 17 31.18 4.55 20.94
CA PRO A 17 30.87 4.45 19.53
C PRO A 17 32.07 4.87 18.67
N ASN A 18 32.30 4.18 17.56
CA ASN A 18 33.27 4.62 16.58
C ASN A 18 32.79 5.94 15.93
N LEU A 19 33.58 7.00 16.09
CA LEU A 19 33.32 8.34 15.56
C LEU A 19 34.26 8.73 14.42
N ASP A 20 35.22 7.90 14.09
CA ASP A 20 36.25 8.15 13.04
C ASP A 20 36.06 7.21 11.87
N PHE A 21 35.78 7.78 10.71
CA PHE A 21 35.55 7.07 9.45
C PHE A 21 36.45 7.70 8.36
N ALA A 22 37.19 6.87 7.64
CA ALA A 22 38.10 7.32 6.57
C ALA A 22 37.38 7.89 5.32
N GLY A 23 36.06 7.94 5.31
CA GLY A 23 35.20 8.45 4.24
C GLY A 23 33.81 8.75 4.73
N THR A 24 32.78 8.45 3.93
CA THR A 24 31.38 8.49 4.35
C THR A 24 31.12 7.48 5.46
N THR A 25 30.11 7.73 6.29
CA THR A 25 29.70 6.75 7.30
C THR A 25 29.02 5.55 6.65
N PRO A 26 29.11 4.33 7.22
CA PRO A 26 28.34 3.17 6.72
C PRO A 26 26.83 3.44 6.66
N TYR A 27 26.32 4.28 7.55
CA TYR A 27 24.93 4.73 7.53
C TYR A 27 24.60 5.52 6.26
N GLU A 28 25.45 6.50 5.93
CA GLU A 28 25.27 7.35 4.75
C GLU A 28 25.37 6.54 3.46
N ASP A 29 26.34 5.62 3.38
CA ASP A 29 26.52 4.74 2.22
C ASP A 29 25.32 3.81 1.98
N TYR A 30 24.71 3.33 3.05
CA TYR A 30 23.56 2.42 2.96
C TYR A 30 22.23 3.16 2.75
N VAL A 31 21.94 4.16 3.56
CA VAL A 31 20.67 4.89 3.53
C VAL A 31 20.61 5.91 2.39
N ARG A 32 21.77 6.39 1.93
CA ARG A 32 21.90 7.46 0.91
C ARG A 32 21.11 8.71 1.31
N ALA A 33 21.21 9.08 2.58
CA ALA A 33 20.50 10.22 3.14
C ALA A 33 20.93 11.54 2.45
N ASP A 34 22.19 11.64 2.03
CA ASP A 34 22.72 12.74 1.20
C ASP A 34 21.90 12.94 -0.09
N VAL A 35 21.50 11.87 -0.75
CA VAL A 35 20.67 11.93 -1.95
C VAL A 35 19.23 12.24 -1.59
N LEU A 36 18.66 11.49 -0.63
CA LEU A 36 17.24 11.60 -0.26
C LEU A 36 16.85 13.00 0.22
N THR A 37 17.73 13.66 1.00
CA THR A 37 17.47 14.98 1.56
C THR A 37 17.79 16.14 0.60
N HIS A 38 18.23 15.85 -0.62
CA HIS A 38 18.53 16.84 -1.66
C HIS A 38 17.64 16.69 -2.91
N LEU A 39 16.59 15.86 -2.86
CA LEU A 39 15.62 15.69 -3.95
C LEU A 39 14.43 16.67 -3.88
N GLN A 40 14.41 17.57 -2.90
CA GLN A 40 13.30 18.48 -2.65
C GLN A 40 13.53 19.81 -3.34
N HIS A 41 13.02 19.92 -4.57
CA HIS A 41 13.07 21.15 -5.37
C HIS A 41 11.65 21.71 -5.51
N THR A 42 11.36 22.77 -4.75
CA THR A 42 10.07 23.47 -4.82
C THR A 42 9.96 24.30 -6.10
N LEU A 43 8.75 24.49 -6.60
CA LEU A 43 8.44 25.28 -7.80
C LEU A 43 8.02 26.72 -7.45
N SER A 44 7.82 27.00 -6.16
CA SER A 44 7.43 28.31 -5.62
C SER A 44 8.20 28.62 -4.33
N ASP A 45 8.08 29.87 -3.86
CA ASP A 45 8.67 30.31 -2.59
C ASP A 45 7.74 30.08 -1.39
N ASP A 46 6.59 29.43 -1.58
CA ASP A 46 5.65 29.17 -0.47
C ASP A 46 6.18 28.02 0.43
N PRO A 47 6.35 28.26 1.73
CA PRO A 47 6.88 27.26 2.65
C PRO A 47 5.99 26.01 2.78
N GLY A 48 4.71 26.11 2.46
CA GLY A 48 3.77 24.98 2.49
C GLY A 48 4.04 23.98 1.37
N GLU A 49 4.67 24.40 0.27
CA GLU A 49 5.02 23.50 -0.82
C GLU A 49 6.05 22.45 -0.42
N MET A 50 7.02 22.79 0.43
CA MET A 50 8.00 21.83 0.94
C MET A 50 7.31 20.69 1.71
N VAL A 51 6.32 21.02 2.55
CA VAL A 51 5.54 20.01 3.28
C VAL A 51 4.79 19.09 2.32
N PHE A 52 4.17 19.66 1.27
CA PHE A 52 3.45 18.89 0.26
C PHE A 52 4.40 17.96 -0.51
N LEU A 53 5.54 18.48 -0.99
CA LEU A 53 6.52 17.74 -1.78
C LEU A 53 7.12 16.58 -0.97
N VAL A 54 7.64 16.84 0.23
CA VAL A 54 8.25 15.82 1.10
C VAL A 54 7.22 14.75 1.48
N THR A 55 6.01 15.16 1.86
CA THR A 55 4.96 14.19 2.22
C THR A 55 4.61 13.29 1.03
N THR A 56 4.54 13.84 -0.17
CA THR A 56 4.28 13.04 -1.39
C THR A 56 5.43 12.07 -1.68
N GLN A 57 6.69 12.50 -1.52
CA GLN A 57 7.86 11.62 -1.67
C GLN A 57 7.85 10.49 -0.63
N VAL A 58 7.51 10.78 0.62
CA VAL A 58 7.37 9.77 1.69
C VAL A 58 6.27 8.76 1.34
N MET A 59 5.14 9.20 0.79
CA MET A 59 4.08 8.30 0.32
C MET A 59 4.58 7.36 -0.79
N GLU A 60 5.38 7.84 -1.75
CA GLU A 60 5.96 6.99 -2.81
C GLU A 60 6.90 5.93 -2.24
N LEU A 61 7.68 6.26 -1.20
CA LEU A 61 8.53 5.29 -0.50
C LEU A 61 7.69 4.24 0.24
N TRP A 62 6.62 4.64 0.93
CA TRP A 62 5.69 3.69 1.55
C TRP A 62 5.00 2.79 0.52
N PHE A 63 4.58 3.31 -0.63
CA PHE A 63 4.05 2.47 -1.71
C PHE A 63 5.07 1.42 -2.15
N THR A 64 6.36 1.79 -2.24
CA THR A 64 7.43 0.86 -2.62
C THR A 64 7.55 -0.31 -1.64
N VAL A 65 7.54 -0.04 -0.32
CA VAL A 65 7.64 -1.07 0.72
C VAL A 65 6.38 -1.96 0.72
N ILE A 66 5.20 -1.36 0.68
CA ILE A 66 3.91 -2.09 0.67
C ILE A 66 3.81 -3.00 -0.56
N VAL A 67 4.21 -2.51 -1.74
CA VAL A 67 4.26 -3.34 -2.96
C VAL A 67 5.19 -4.53 -2.77
N HIS A 68 6.38 -4.32 -2.18
CA HIS A 68 7.33 -5.40 -1.87
C HIS A 68 6.72 -6.48 -0.97
N GLU A 69 6.02 -6.08 0.11
CA GLU A 69 5.36 -7.01 1.03
C GLU A 69 4.21 -7.78 0.36
N TRP A 70 3.39 -7.11 -0.44
CA TRP A 70 2.27 -7.78 -1.12
C TRP A 70 2.73 -8.70 -2.26
N GLU A 71 3.80 -8.36 -2.97
CA GLU A 71 4.43 -9.27 -3.92
C GLU A 71 5.05 -10.49 -3.21
N THR A 72 5.60 -10.28 -2.02
CA THR A 72 6.10 -11.38 -1.17
C THR A 72 4.96 -12.28 -0.73
N ALA A 73 3.85 -11.71 -0.25
CA ALA A 73 2.65 -12.47 0.11
C ALA A 73 2.09 -13.25 -1.10
N ALA A 74 1.99 -12.62 -2.28
CA ALA A 74 1.49 -13.28 -3.48
C ALA A 74 2.38 -14.45 -3.92
N ARG A 75 3.71 -14.30 -3.83
CA ARG A 75 4.65 -15.41 -4.12
C ARG A 75 4.49 -16.55 -3.13
N ALA A 76 4.39 -16.25 -1.83
CA ALA A 76 4.19 -17.24 -0.77
C ALA A 76 2.88 -18.02 -0.96
N LEU A 77 1.77 -17.33 -1.25
CA LEU A 77 0.47 -17.97 -1.53
C LEU A 77 0.56 -18.90 -2.75
N ARG A 78 1.30 -18.52 -3.79
CA ARG A 78 1.50 -19.34 -4.98
C ARG A 78 2.22 -20.65 -4.68
N SER A 79 3.09 -20.64 -3.68
CA SER A 79 3.84 -21.79 -3.17
C SER A 79 3.15 -22.50 -2.00
N ASP A 80 1.92 -22.12 -1.68
CA ASP A 80 1.13 -22.67 -0.55
C ASP A 80 1.73 -22.36 0.83
N ASP A 81 2.64 -21.39 0.94
CA ASP A 81 3.26 -20.92 2.20
C ASP A 81 2.42 -19.77 2.79
N VAL A 82 1.29 -20.16 3.37
CA VAL A 82 0.35 -19.21 4.00
C VAL A 82 0.95 -18.49 5.21
N PRO A 83 1.75 -19.13 6.11
CA PRO A 83 2.39 -18.41 7.21
C PRO A 83 3.27 -17.24 6.77
N THR A 84 4.09 -17.41 5.73
CA THR A 84 4.92 -16.34 5.17
C THR A 84 4.06 -15.23 4.55
N ALA A 85 2.97 -15.60 3.86
CA ALA A 85 2.03 -14.61 3.32
C ALA A 85 1.38 -13.77 4.42
N ILE A 86 0.88 -14.40 5.49
CA ILE A 86 0.29 -13.69 6.64
C ILE A 86 1.33 -12.77 7.30
N ALA A 87 2.58 -13.22 7.47
CA ALA A 87 3.63 -12.41 8.06
C ALA A 87 3.92 -11.15 7.22
N ALA A 88 3.97 -11.26 5.89
CA ALA A 88 4.14 -10.14 4.98
C ALA A 88 2.94 -9.17 5.04
N LEU A 89 1.71 -9.68 5.02
CA LEU A 89 0.50 -8.86 5.16
C LEU A 89 0.48 -8.10 6.50
N LYS A 90 0.83 -8.75 7.60
CA LYS A 90 0.89 -8.11 8.93
C LYS A 90 1.95 -7.01 9.01
N ARG A 91 3.10 -7.15 8.33
CA ARG A 91 4.07 -6.05 8.23
C ARG A 91 3.48 -4.90 7.44
N SER A 92 2.85 -5.18 6.29
CA SER A 92 2.23 -4.15 5.45
C SER A 92 1.10 -3.37 6.17
N VAL A 93 0.44 -3.94 7.17
CA VAL A 93 -0.53 -3.23 8.02
C VAL A 93 0.16 -2.05 8.72
N ARG A 94 1.35 -2.23 9.31
CA ARG A 94 2.09 -1.14 9.98
C ARG A 94 2.57 -0.09 9.00
N GLU A 95 2.95 -0.50 7.81
CA GLU A 95 3.36 0.38 6.72
C GLU A 95 2.17 1.21 6.20
N LEU A 96 0.99 0.60 6.06
CA LEU A 96 -0.25 1.29 5.73
C LEU A 96 -0.70 2.28 6.81
N GLU A 97 -0.53 1.96 8.10
CA GLU A 97 -0.77 2.90 9.19
C GLU A 97 0.13 4.14 9.07
N ALA A 98 1.43 3.96 8.79
CA ALA A 98 2.37 5.05 8.57
C ALA A 98 2.03 5.85 7.30
N LEU A 99 1.66 5.17 6.20
CA LEU A 99 1.17 5.81 4.98
C LEU A 99 -0.07 6.67 5.26
N ASN A 100 -1.06 6.14 6.00
CA ASN A 100 -2.26 6.88 6.37
C ASN A 100 -1.93 8.09 7.24
N ALA A 101 -0.97 7.98 8.17
CA ALA A 101 -0.51 9.10 8.98
C ALA A 101 0.07 10.24 8.14
N SER A 102 0.58 9.96 6.94
CA SER A 102 1.12 10.98 6.03
C SER A 102 0.06 11.99 5.53
N TRP A 103 -1.24 11.69 5.64
CA TRP A 103 -2.29 12.67 5.35
C TRP A 103 -2.41 13.77 6.40
N LYS A 104 -1.92 13.57 7.63
CA LYS A 104 -2.06 14.53 8.73
C LYS A 104 -1.36 15.87 8.44
N PRO A 105 -0.09 15.90 7.99
CA PRO A 105 0.56 17.17 7.60
C PRO A 105 -0.18 17.87 6.45
N LEU A 106 -0.60 17.13 5.42
CA LEU A 106 -1.32 17.69 4.27
C LEU A 106 -2.70 18.25 4.67
N GLY A 107 -3.39 17.58 5.60
CA GLY A 107 -4.66 18.03 6.14
C GLY A 107 -4.58 19.33 6.97
N GLN A 108 -3.39 19.80 7.32
CA GLN A 108 -3.19 21.09 7.99
C GLN A 108 -2.99 22.25 7.03
N LEU A 109 -2.70 21.98 5.75
CA LEU A 109 -2.56 23.03 4.75
C LEU A 109 -3.90 23.76 4.56
N THR A 110 -3.85 25.08 4.72
CA THR A 110 -5.02 25.93 4.49
C THR A 110 -5.30 26.06 2.99
N PRO A 111 -6.55 26.39 2.58
CA PRO A 111 -6.83 26.65 1.17
C PRO A 111 -5.96 27.76 0.55
N ALA A 112 -5.57 28.77 1.34
CA ALA A 112 -4.68 29.84 0.88
C ALA A 112 -3.28 29.29 0.59
N GLN A 113 -2.70 28.53 1.50
CA GLN A 113 -1.39 27.91 1.33
C GLN A 113 -1.36 26.94 0.13
N PHE A 114 -2.38 26.08 0.00
CA PHE A 114 -2.43 25.17 -1.14
C PHE A 114 -2.61 25.91 -2.47
N ASN A 115 -3.40 26.97 -2.51
CA ASN A 115 -3.63 27.76 -3.71
C ASN A 115 -2.42 28.58 -4.16
N SER A 116 -1.51 28.97 -3.24
CA SER A 116 -0.32 29.77 -3.57
C SER A 116 0.65 29.06 -4.52
N TYR A 117 0.82 27.73 -4.37
CA TYR A 117 1.70 26.95 -5.24
C TYR A 117 0.96 26.00 -6.20
N ARG A 118 -0.37 25.83 -6.05
CA ARG A 118 -1.15 24.90 -6.88
C ARG A 118 -1.00 25.11 -8.37
N SER A 119 -0.92 26.38 -8.81
CA SER A 119 -0.74 26.72 -10.21
C SER A 119 0.63 26.32 -10.76
N ALA A 120 1.67 26.32 -9.90
CA ALA A 120 3.01 25.90 -10.27
C ALA A 120 3.10 24.37 -10.50
N LEU A 121 2.20 23.57 -9.88
CA LEU A 121 2.14 22.11 -10.11
C LEU A 121 1.69 21.76 -11.54
N GLY A 122 1.09 22.68 -12.28
CA GLY A 122 0.61 22.47 -13.65
C GLY A 122 -0.37 21.29 -13.73
N GLU A 123 -0.05 20.30 -14.56
CA GLU A 123 -0.81 19.06 -14.72
C GLU A 123 -0.39 17.93 -13.75
N GLY A 124 0.56 18.20 -12.84
CA GLY A 124 1.05 17.23 -11.85
C GLY A 124 -0.06 16.78 -10.93
N SER A 125 -0.23 15.47 -10.80
CA SER A 125 -1.30 14.86 -9.98
C SER A 125 -0.88 13.50 -9.44
N GLY A 126 -1.25 13.17 -8.21
CA GLY A 126 -1.08 11.83 -7.62
C GLY A 126 -1.72 10.71 -8.46
N PHE A 127 -2.67 11.05 -9.34
CA PHE A 127 -3.19 10.13 -10.35
C PHE A 127 -2.09 9.53 -11.24
N GLN A 128 -0.99 10.24 -11.44
CA GLN A 128 0.14 9.85 -12.29
C GLN A 128 1.20 9.02 -11.54
N SER A 129 1.02 8.70 -10.26
CA SER A 129 1.95 7.84 -9.52
C SER A 129 1.98 6.42 -10.08
N ALA A 130 3.14 5.98 -10.57
CA ALA A 130 3.34 4.63 -11.07
C ALA A 130 3.32 3.59 -9.95
N MET A 131 3.91 3.92 -8.78
CA MET A 131 3.93 3.02 -7.63
C MET A 131 2.52 2.81 -7.08
N TYR A 132 1.71 3.87 -7.00
CA TYR A 132 0.31 3.73 -6.61
C TYR A 132 -0.49 2.87 -7.61
N ARG A 133 -0.21 2.98 -8.93
CA ARG A 133 -0.82 2.09 -9.94
C ARG A 133 -0.45 0.63 -9.71
N ARG A 134 0.83 0.37 -9.42
CA ARG A 134 1.32 -0.97 -9.13
C ARG A 134 0.63 -1.57 -7.90
N LEU A 135 0.47 -0.78 -6.84
CA LEU A 135 -0.28 -1.15 -5.64
C LEU A 135 -1.75 -1.48 -5.97
N GLU A 136 -2.44 -0.65 -6.76
CA GLU A 136 -3.83 -0.93 -7.19
C GLU A 136 -3.93 -2.22 -8.03
N PHE A 137 -2.94 -2.51 -8.88
CA PHE A 137 -2.92 -3.74 -9.66
C PHE A 137 -2.78 -4.98 -8.78
N LEU A 138 -1.98 -4.91 -7.72
CA LEU A 138 -1.90 -5.99 -6.71
C LEU A 138 -3.21 -6.19 -5.95
N LEU A 139 -4.00 -5.15 -5.75
CA LEU A 139 -5.33 -5.24 -5.15
C LEU A 139 -6.42 -5.75 -6.11
N GLY A 140 -6.07 -6.02 -7.38
CA GLY A 140 -7.03 -6.45 -8.39
C GLY A 140 -7.78 -5.31 -9.09
N GLU A 141 -7.45 -4.04 -8.80
CA GLU A 141 -8.05 -2.87 -9.46
C GLU A 141 -7.31 -2.50 -10.75
N LYS A 142 -7.40 -3.35 -11.75
CA LYS A 142 -6.65 -3.26 -13.00
C LYS A 142 -7.42 -2.58 -14.13
N SER A 143 -6.70 -1.81 -14.94
CA SER A 143 -7.19 -1.23 -16.18
C SER A 143 -6.01 -0.82 -17.07
N ALA A 144 -6.02 -1.24 -18.33
CA ALA A 144 -5.00 -0.87 -19.32
C ALA A 144 -4.94 0.64 -19.57
N SER A 145 -6.04 1.38 -19.35
CA SER A 145 -6.06 2.84 -19.48
C SER A 145 -5.12 3.54 -18.49
N MET A 146 -4.77 2.87 -17.38
CA MET A 146 -3.85 3.42 -16.37
C MET A 146 -2.38 3.41 -16.81
N LEU A 147 -2.03 2.75 -17.92
CA LEU A 147 -0.70 2.78 -18.52
C LEU A 147 -0.47 4.03 -19.39
N VAL A 148 -1.56 4.63 -19.88
CA VAL A 148 -1.50 5.74 -20.84
C VAL A 148 -0.66 6.92 -20.35
N PRO A 149 -0.76 7.40 -19.10
CA PRO A 149 0.06 8.50 -18.60
C PRO A 149 1.58 8.22 -18.61
N HIS A 150 1.96 6.94 -18.63
CA HIS A 150 3.37 6.52 -18.50
C HIS A 150 4.07 6.20 -19.82
N ARG A 151 3.40 6.38 -20.98
CA ARG A 151 3.96 6.09 -22.32
C ARG A 151 5.26 6.84 -22.61
N GLY A 152 5.41 8.04 -22.07
CA GLY A 152 6.61 8.86 -22.20
C GLY A 152 7.81 8.39 -21.35
N ALA A 153 7.62 7.39 -20.48
CA ALA A 153 8.63 6.82 -19.59
C ALA A 153 8.76 5.31 -19.85
N PRO A 154 9.52 4.87 -20.86
CA PRO A 154 9.49 3.48 -21.35
C PRO A 154 9.74 2.40 -20.29
N ARG A 155 10.67 2.63 -19.36
CA ARG A 155 10.95 1.69 -18.27
C ARG A 155 9.76 1.56 -17.34
N VAL A 156 9.19 2.67 -16.89
CA VAL A 156 8.04 2.69 -15.98
C VAL A 156 6.82 2.06 -16.65
N HIS A 157 6.59 2.38 -17.94
CA HIS A 157 5.51 1.79 -18.72
C HIS A 157 5.64 0.27 -18.80
N ALA A 158 6.83 -0.26 -19.12
CA ALA A 158 7.08 -1.70 -19.21
C ALA A 158 6.89 -2.41 -17.86
N GLU A 159 7.33 -1.81 -16.75
CA GLU A 159 7.11 -2.33 -15.40
C GLU A 159 5.61 -2.41 -15.04
N LEU A 160 4.83 -1.38 -15.37
CA LEU A 160 3.38 -1.36 -15.16
C LEU A 160 2.65 -2.33 -16.09
N GLU A 161 3.07 -2.45 -17.36
CA GLU A 161 2.52 -3.40 -18.32
C GLU A 161 2.71 -4.84 -17.83
N LYS A 162 3.90 -5.17 -17.33
CA LYS A 162 4.17 -6.46 -16.68
C LYS A 162 3.22 -6.68 -15.50
N ALA A 163 3.10 -5.72 -14.58
CA ALA A 163 2.23 -5.82 -13.42
C ALA A 163 0.74 -5.94 -13.80
N LEU A 164 0.31 -5.33 -14.92
CA LEU A 164 -1.04 -5.46 -15.45
C LEU A 164 -1.36 -6.94 -15.82
N HIS A 165 -0.40 -7.63 -16.42
CA HIS A 165 -0.57 -9.00 -16.91
C HIS A 165 -0.28 -10.09 -15.86
N GLU A 166 0.32 -9.75 -14.73
CA GLU A 166 0.52 -10.69 -13.63
C GLU A 166 -0.77 -10.84 -12.80
N PRO A 167 -1.04 -12.00 -12.18
CA PRO A 167 -2.13 -12.15 -11.22
C PRO A 167 -2.00 -11.16 -10.07
N SER A 168 -3.12 -10.65 -9.57
CA SER A 168 -3.15 -9.84 -8.35
C SER A 168 -2.92 -10.71 -7.10
N LEU A 169 -2.65 -10.07 -5.96
CA LEU A 169 -2.60 -10.74 -4.66
C LEU A 169 -3.92 -11.53 -4.41
N TYR A 170 -5.06 -10.91 -4.72
CA TYR A 170 -6.36 -11.57 -4.49
C TYR A 170 -6.62 -12.72 -5.47
N ASP A 171 -6.10 -12.68 -6.70
CA ASP A 171 -6.14 -13.84 -7.59
C ASP A 171 -5.40 -15.04 -7.00
N GLU A 172 -4.25 -14.82 -6.34
CA GLU A 172 -3.51 -15.91 -5.68
C GLU A 172 -4.24 -16.44 -4.44
N VAL A 173 -4.94 -15.58 -3.71
CA VAL A 173 -5.83 -15.99 -2.61
C VAL A 173 -6.97 -16.87 -3.11
N VAL A 174 -7.66 -16.46 -4.16
CA VAL A 174 -8.76 -17.22 -4.77
C VAL A 174 -8.28 -18.58 -5.30
N ARG A 175 -7.09 -18.62 -5.92
CA ARG A 175 -6.45 -19.86 -6.32
C ARG A 175 -6.09 -20.76 -5.15
N LEU A 176 -5.64 -20.18 -4.03
CA LEU A 176 -5.38 -20.93 -2.79
C LEU A 176 -6.66 -21.56 -2.25
N LEU A 177 -7.77 -20.82 -2.17
CA LEU A 177 -9.06 -21.37 -1.75
C LEU A 177 -9.45 -22.60 -2.57
N ALA A 178 -9.29 -22.54 -3.91
CA ALA A 178 -9.55 -23.68 -4.78
C ALA A 178 -8.61 -24.88 -4.49
N ARG A 179 -7.30 -24.63 -4.28
CA ARG A 179 -6.35 -25.70 -3.91
C ARG A 179 -6.67 -26.34 -2.56
N ARG A 180 -7.27 -25.59 -1.65
CA ARG A 180 -7.71 -26.06 -0.32
C ARG A 180 -9.10 -26.72 -0.34
N GLY A 181 -9.67 -26.95 -1.54
CA GLY A 181 -10.89 -27.73 -1.75
C GLY A 181 -12.19 -26.92 -1.74
N HIS A 182 -12.14 -25.59 -1.68
CA HIS A 182 -13.34 -24.76 -1.84
C HIS A 182 -13.78 -24.72 -3.30
N ALA A 183 -15.12 -24.71 -3.52
CA ALA A 183 -15.73 -24.76 -4.85
C ALA A 183 -15.63 -23.40 -5.57
N VAL A 184 -14.47 -23.10 -6.15
CA VAL A 184 -14.28 -21.89 -6.94
C VAL A 184 -14.44 -22.22 -8.45
N PRO A 185 -15.34 -21.53 -9.19
CA PRO A 185 -15.57 -21.80 -10.61
C PRO A 185 -14.34 -21.55 -11.48
N ALA A 186 -14.18 -22.33 -12.52
CA ALA A 186 -13.10 -22.18 -13.51
C ALA A 186 -13.10 -20.78 -14.16
N SER A 187 -14.27 -20.17 -14.36
CA SER A 187 -14.39 -18.80 -14.90
C SER A 187 -13.75 -17.73 -14.00
N VAL A 188 -13.73 -17.96 -12.68
CA VAL A 188 -13.06 -17.05 -11.71
C VAL A 188 -11.55 -17.34 -11.69
N LEU A 189 -11.15 -18.62 -11.70
CA LEU A 189 -9.75 -19.04 -11.68
C LEU A 189 -8.98 -18.64 -12.93
N HIS A 190 -9.65 -18.62 -14.09
CA HIS A 190 -9.07 -18.33 -15.41
C HIS A 190 -9.58 -17.00 -15.99
N ARG A 191 -10.01 -16.08 -15.14
CA ARG A 191 -10.43 -14.75 -15.58
C ARG A 191 -9.33 -14.00 -16.31
N ASP A 192 -9.68 -13.02 -17.12
CA ASP A 192 -8.73 -12.07 -17.68
C ASP A 192 -8.17 -11.19 -16.54
N VAL A 193 -6.92 -11.49 -16.12
CA VAL A 193 -6.26 -10.77 -15.02
C VAL A 193 -5.89 -9.33 -15.35
N THR A 194 -5.97 -8.90 -16.62
CA THR A 194 -5.74 -7.49 -17.00
C THR A 194 -6.92 -6.59 -16.69
N ARG A 195 -8.07 -7.18 -16.35
CA ARG A 195 -9.28 -6.49 -15.96
C ARG A 195 -9.42 -6.46 -14.44
N ARG A 196 -10.21 -5.52 -13.97
CA ARG A 196 -10.61 -5.44 -12.58
C ARG A 196 -11.19 -6.77 -12.10
N TYR A 197 -10.86 -7.15 -10.86
CA TYR A 197 -11.53 -8.26 -10.19
C TYR A 197 -12.99 -7.89 -9.93
N GLU A 198 -13.89 -8.80 -10.26
CA GLU A 198 -15.32 -8.68 -9.98
C GLU A 198 -15.73 -9.71 -8.91
N PRO A 199 -16.59 -9.34 -7.96
CA PRO A 199 -17.04 -10.23 -6.89
C PRO A 199 -17.69 -11.51 -7.43
N SER A 200 -17.52 -12.62 -6.69
CA SER A 200 -18.07 -13.93 -7.02
C SER A 200 -18.81 -14.54 -5.83
N GLU A 201 -20.08 -14.89 -6.00
CA GLU A 201 -20.87 -15.57 -4.98
C GLU A 201 -20.22 -16.88 -4.51
N ALA A 202 -19.55 -17.60 -5.40
CA ALA A 202 -18.83 -18.82 -5.03
C ALA A 202 -17.61 -18.56 -4.15
N VAL A 203 -16.88 -17.45 -4.37
CA VAL A 203 -15.77 -17.03 -3.50
C VAL A 203 -16.30 -16.52 -2.16
N GLU A 204 -17.44 -15.82 -2.15
CA GLU A 204 -18.13 -15.43 -0.92
C GLU A 204 -18.55 -16.65 -0.09
N ALA A 205 -19.15 -17.66 -0.73
CA ALA A 205 -19.51 -18.92 -0.06
C ALA A 205 -18.29 -19.67 0.49
N ALA A 206 -17.15 -19.62 -0.23
CA ALA A 206 -15.89 -20.20 0.25
C ALA A 206 -15.41 -19.49 1.53
N TRP A 207 -15.40 -18.17 1.56
CA TRP A 207 -15.06 -17.40 2.76
C TRP A 207 -16.05 -17.59 3.90
N THR A 208 -17.35 -17.68 3.61
CA THR A 208 -18.38 -18.02 4.61
C THR A 208 -18.07 -19.38 5.25
N ALA A 209 -17.73 -20.39 4.45
CA ALA A 209 -17.36 -21.70 4.98
C ALA A 209 -16.07 -21.67 5.81
N VAL A 210 -15.06 -20.88 5.41
CA VAL A 210 -13.84 -20.67 6.20
C VAL A 210 -14.16 -20.06 7.55
N TYR A 211 -14.95 -19.00 7.59
CA TYR A 211 -15.29 -18.29 8.85
C TYR A 211 -16.28 -19.05 9.75
N ALA A 212 -17.09 -19.95 9.19
CA ALA A 212 -17.93 -20.86 9.99
C ALA A 212 -17.17 -22.03 10.60
N GLY A 213 -15.89 -22.20 10.24
CA GLY A 213 -15.00 -23.25 10.75
C GLY A 213 -14.25 -22.84 12.02
N ASP A 214 -13.02 -23.35 12.18
CA ASP A 214 -12.15 -23.03 13.31
C ASP A 214 -11.47 -21.66 13.10
N GLU A 215 -11.61 -20.74 14.08
CA GLU A 215 -10.93 -19.43 14.07
C GLU A 215 -9.38 -19.58 14.04
N GLY A 216 -8.84 -20.68 14.53
CA GLY A 216 -7.42 -21.03 14.45
C GLY A 216 -6.97 -21.49 13.08
N ASP A 217 -7.88 -21.75 12.16
CA ASP A 217 -7.58 -22.17 10.79
C ASP A 217 -6.69 -21.17 10.06
N GLU A 218 -5.80 -21.69 9.25
CA GLU A 218 -4.82 -20.89 8.52
C GLU A 218 -5.49 -19.94 7.49
N LEU A 219 -6.58 -20.40 6.85
CA LEU A 219 -7.34 -19.56 5.91
C LEU A 219 -8.15 -18.48 6.64
N ALA A 220 -8.72 -18.78 7.82
CA ALA A 220 -9.39 -17.77 8.63
C ALA A 220 -8.41 -16.65 9.03
N ARG A 221 -7.23 -17.01 9.51
CA ARG A 221 -6.17 -16.03 9.84
C ARG A 221 -5.67 -15.24 8.62
N LEU A 222 -5.62 -15.87 7.44
CA LEU A 222 -5.31 -15.16 6.19
C LEU A 222 -6.41 -14.17 5.83
N GLY A 223 -7.68 -14.57 5.97
CA GLY A 223 -8.84 -13.70 5.73
C GLY A 223 -8.82 -12.46 6.62
N GLU A 224 -8.48 -12.61 7.91
CA GLU A 224 -8.35 -11.48 8.83
C GLU A 224 -7.19 -10.56 8.43
N ALA A 225 -6.01 -11.10 8.11
CA ALA A 225 -4.88 -10.29 7.67
C ALA A 225 -5.17 -9.49 6.37
N LEU A 226 -5.94 -10.09 5.44
CA LEU A 226 -6.41 -9.40 4.23
C LEU A 226 -7.46 -8.32 4.56
N THR A 227 -8.33 -8.58 5.53
CA THR A 227 -9.33 -7.62 5.98
C THR A 227 -8.69 -6.40 6.63
N ASP A 228 -7.66 -6.58 7.46
CA ASP A 228 -6.86 -5.49 8.04
C ASP A 228 -6.26 -4.60 6.94
N VAL A 229 -5.68 -5.21 5.89
CA VAL A 229 -5.16 -4.49 4.73
C VAL A 229 -6.28 -3.73 4.01
N ALA A 230 -7.41 -4.38 3.76
CA ALA A 230 -8.55 -3.79 3.06
C ALA A 230 -9.12 -2.58 3.80
N GLU A 231 -9.24 -2.66 5.13
CA GLU A 231 -9.68 -1.55 5.99
C GLU A 231 -8.74 -0.35 5.88
N LEU A 232 -7.41 -0.58 5.96
CA LEU A 232 -6.43 0.50 5.90
C LEU A 232 -6.36 1.14 4.51
N VAL A 233 -6.53 0.37 3.44
CA VAL A 233 -6.67 0.91 2.08
C VAL A 233 -7.93 1.77 1.95
N TRP A 234 -9.05 1.33 2.55
CA TRP A 234 -10.28 2.11 2.59
C TRP A 234 -10.08 3.42 3.37
N ARG A 235 -9.43 3.38 4.55
CA ARG A 235 -9.09 4.56 5.35
C ARG A 235 -8.21 5.52 4.55
N TRP A 236 -7.17 5.04 3.89
CA TRP A 236 -6.28 5.85 3.07
C TRP A 236 -7.03 6.65 2.00
N ARG A 237 -7.98 6.00 1.30
CA ARG A 237 -8.81 6.66 0.28
C ARG A 237 -9.74 7.72 0.87
N ASN A 238 -10.30 7.47 2.06
CA ASN A 238 -11.15 8.44 2.75
C ASN A 238 -10.34 9.62 3.30
N ASP A 239 -9.17 9.39 3.86
CA ASP A 239 -8.28 10.44 4.35
C ASP A 239 -7.81 11.34 3.19
N HIS A 240 -7.49 10.76 2.04
CA HIS A 240 -7.23 11.51 0.80
C HIS A 240 -8.42 12.40 0.41
N LEU A 241 -9.62 11.85 0.40
CA LEU A 241 -10.84 12.60 0.11
C LEU A 241 -11.03 13.77 1.08
N VAL A 242 -10.86 13.53 2.37
CA VAL A 242 -10.99 14.56 3.43
C VAL A 242 -9.92 15.63 3.27
N ALA A 243 -8.64 15.26 3.11
CA ALA A 243 -7.54 16.20 2.92
C ALA A 243 -7.76 17.07 1.67
N THR A 244 -8.19 16.47 0.55
CA THR A 244 -8.50 17.20 -0.68
C THR A 244 -9.66 18.19 -0.48
N ARG A 245 -10.75 17.78 0.18
CA ARG A 245 -11.87 18.67 0.49
C ARG A 245 -11.44 19.85 1.35
N ARG A 246 -10.59 19.63 2.33
CA ARG A 246 -10.07 20.71 3.21
C ARG A 246 -9.21 21.70 2.44
N ALA A 247 -8.32 21.21 1.55
CA ALA A 247 -7.39 22.06 0.81
C ALA A 247 -8.03 22.83 -0.35
N MET A 248 -8.98 22.23 -1.07
CA MET A 248 -9.48 22.80 -2.33
C MET A 248 -11.00 22.81 -2.51
N GLY A 249 -11.77 22.29 -1.56
CA GLY A 249 -13.24 22.22 -1.67
C GLY A 249 -13.67 21.40 -2.89
N ALA A 250 -14.58 21.94 -3.68
CA ALA A 250 -15.14 21.30 -4.88
C ALA A 250 -14.36 21.60 -6.18
N LYS A 251 -13.16 22.20 -6.11
CA LYS A 251 -12.36 22.52 -7.30
C LYS A 251 -11.95 21.24 -8.05
N ALA A 252 -11.80 21.35 -9.38
CA ALA A 252 -11.26 20.27 -10.21
C ALA A 252 -9.83 19.91 -9.80
N GLY A 253 -9.42 18.64 -9.97
CA GLY A 253 -8.05 18.19 -9.74
C GLY A 253 -7.06 18.81 -10.75
N THR A 254 -5.78 18.98 -10.37
CA THR A 254 -4.73 19.51 -11.24
C THR A 254 -4.52 18.66 -12.51
N GLY A 255 -4.67 17.33 -12.41
CA GLY A 255 -4.56 16.41 -13.56
C GLY A 255 -5.84 16.28 -14.40
N GLY A 256 -6.75 17.26 -14.39
CA GLY A 256 -7.98 17.25 -15.20
C GLY A 256 -9.07 16.30 -14.70
N SER A 257 -8.91 15.68 -13.54
CA SER A 257 -9.94 14.83 -12.94
C SER A 257 -11.12 15.65 -12.39
N ALA A 258 -12.28 15.00 -12.20
CA ALA A 258 -13.44 15.61 -11.55
C ALA A 258 -13.20 15.93 -10.05
N GLY A 259 -11.95 15.90 -9.59
CA GLY A 259 -11.57 16.25 -8.20
C GLY A 259 -12.26 15.39 -7.16
N VAL A 260 -12.94 16.03 -6.21
CA VAL A 260 -13.61 15.37 -5.08
C VAL A 260 -14.60 14.29 -5.53
N ALA A 261 -15.41 14.53 -6.57
CA ALA A 261 -16.39 13.54 -7.05
C ALA A 261 -15.74 12.24 -7.54
N TRP A 262 -14.54 12.33 -8.16
CA TRP A 262 -13.78 11.16 -8.55
C TRP A 262 -13.24 10.40 -7.34
N LEU A 263 -12.71 11.12 -6.33
CA LEU A 263 -12.22 10.54 -5.08
C LEU A 263 -13.34 9.85 -4.29
N GLU A 264 -14.55 10.44 -4.23
CA GLU A 264 -15.73 9.82 -3.61
C GLU A 264 -16.08 8.47 -4.24
N LYS A 265 -16.06 8.41 -5.58
CA LYS A 265 -16.29 7.16 -6.30
C LYS A 265 -15.21 6.10 -5.98
N ARG A 266 -13.97 6.53 -5.80
CA ARG A 266 -12.86 5.63 -5.42
C ARG A 266 -12.97 5.16 -3.96
N ALA A 267 -13.30 6.06 -3.03
CA ALA A 267 -13.43 5.74 -1.61
C ALA A 267 -14.55 4.72 -1.31
N ARG A 268 -15.58 4.65 -2.17
CA ARG A 268 -16.67 3.66 -2.04
C ARG A 268 -16.31 2.24 -2.46
N LYS A 269 -15.13 2.05 -3.09
CA LYS A 269 -14.72 0.73 -3.59
C LYS A 269 -14.04 -0.06 -2.49
N ASN A 270 -14.56 -1.23 -2.19
CA ASN A 270 -13.91 -2.21 -1.35
C ASN A 270 -12.90 -3.03 -2.16
N VAL A 271 -11.75 -3.30 -1.59
CA VAL A 271 -10.84 -4.34 -2.05
C VAL A 271 -11.19 -5.64 -1.32
N PHE A 272 -10.92 -6.78 -1.94
CA PHE A 272 -11.28 -8.10 -1.41
C PHE A 272 -12.75 -8.18 -0.99
N PRO A 273 -13.69 -7.92 -1.92
CA PRO A 273 -15.09 -7.62 -1.59
C PRO A 273 -15.80 -8.73 -0.85
N GLU A 274 -15.50 -10.00 -1.14
CA GLU A 274 -16.16 -11.17 -0.53
C GLU A 274 -15.80 -11.35 0.95
N LEU A 275 -14.63 -10.88 1.39
CA LEU A 275 -14.28 -10.87 2.81
C LEU A 275 -15.20 -9.99 3.65
N TRP A 276 -15.77 -8.94 3.02
CA TRP A 276 -16.71 -8.05 3.68
C TRP A 276 -18.13 -8.64 3.72
N THR A 277 -18.57 -9.23 2.60
CA THR A 277 -19.95 -9.73 2.46
C THR A 277 -20.14 -11.07 3.17
N ALA A 278 -19.15 -11.96 3.14
CA ALA A 278 -19.18 -13.26 3.83
C ALA A 278 -19.51 -13.13 5.33
N ARG A 279 -19.04 -12.05 5.99
CA ARG A 279 -19.31 -11.77 7.43
C ARG A 279 -20.80 -11.63 7.77
N SER A 280 -21.64 -11.35 6.79
CA SER A 280 -23.09 -11.27 6.99
C SER A 280 -23.77 -12.64 7.01
N HIS A 281 -23.02 -13.70 6.73
CA HIS A 281 -23.54 -15.06 6.57
C HIS A 281 -22.97 -16.05 7.60
N VAL A 282 -22.20 -15.54 8.57
CA VAL A 282 -21.57 -16.33 9.65
C VAL A 282 -22.30 -16.13 10.96
#